data_b8589498cc64acf14713b7f98e35f178
#
_entry.id   b8589498cc64acf14713b7f98e35f178
#
_cell.length_a   1.000
_cell.length_b   1.000
_cell.length_c   1.000
_cell.angle_alpha   90.00
_cell.angle_beta   90.00
_cell.angle_gamma   90.00
#
_symmetry.space_group_name_H-M   'P 1'
#
loop_
_entity.id
_entity.type
_entity.pdbx_description
1 polymer ?
#
loop_
_entity_poly.entity_id
_entity_poly.type
_entity_poly.pdbx_seq_one_letter_code
_entity_poly.pdbx_strand_id
1 'polypeptide(L)' 'MSRYKDYLMDWQNKIQEIDGYENKISESESIAETVEFVIDKLKPKYEFEKVNIHDIVSEDWNLYWEKHNVRGC' A
#
# COMPACT_ATOMS: atom_id res chain seq x y z
N MET A 1 23.43 -7.03 -0.25
CA MET A 1 23.02 -6.88 -0.70
C MET A 1 21.76 -6.62 -0.61
N SER A 2 21.00 -6.96 -0.25
CA SER A 2 19.77 -6.74 -0.27
C SER A 2 19.26 -6.05 0.90
N ARG A 3 19.98 -5.17 1.55
CA ARG A 3 19.46 -4.41 2.56
C ARG A 3 18.31 -3.59 2.13
N TYR A 4 18.33 -3.04 0.92
CA TYR A 4 17.24 -2.25 0.37
C TYR A 4 15.99 -3.09 0.24
N LYS A 5 16.14 -4.31 -0.23
CA LYS A 5 14.98 -5.17 -0.38
C LYS A 5 14.39 -5.57 0.96
N ASP A 6 15.24 -5.82 1.95
CA ASP A 6 14.76 -6.16 3.27
C ASP A 6 13.96 -4.99 3.85
N TYR A 7 14.43 -3.78 3.60
CA TYR A 7 13.77 -2.59 4.08
C TYR A 7 12.36 -2.47 3.48
N LEU A 8 12.25 -2.71 2.17
CA LEU A 8 10.95 -2.61 1.52
C LEU A 8 10.01 -3.72 1.98
N MET A 9 10.55 -4.91 2.19
CA MET A 9 9.72 -6.00 2.65
C MET A 9 9.18 -5.74 4.05
N ASP A 10 9.98 -5.08 4.87
CA ASP A 10 9.52 -4.73 6.20
C ASP A 10 8.32 -3.78 6.12
N TRP A 11 8.39 -2.78 5.23
CA TRP A 11 7.27 -1.87 5.07
C TRP A 11 6.06 -2.58 4.50
N GLN A 12 6.26 -3.50 3.56
CA GLN A 12 5.16 -4.27 3.02
C GLN A 12 4.47 -5.08 4.10
N ASN A 13 5.25 -5.71 4.98
CA ASN A 13 4.67 -6.48 6.05
C ASN A 13 3.86 -5.59 6.99
N LYS A 14 4.39 -4.43 7.33
CA LYS A 14 3.66 -3.53 8.20
C LYS A 14 2.34 -3.11 7.58
N ILE A 15 2.37 -2.81 6.30
CA ILE A 15 1.15 -2.39 5.62
C ILE A 15 0.14 -3.52 5.55
N GLN A 16 0.61 -4.73 5.27
CA GLN A 16 -0.28 -5.88 5.17
C GLN A 16 -0.92 -6.23 6.49
N GLU A 17 -0.26 -5.87 7.59
CA GLU A 17 -0.80 -6.17 8.90
C GLU A 17 -1.85 -5.19 9.35
N ILE A 18 -2.05 -4.10 8.62
CA ILE A 18 -3.06 -3.13 8.99
C ILE A 18 -4.43 -3.76 8.82
N ASP A 19 -5.21 -3.72 9.90
CA ASP A 19 -6.54 -4.27 9.87
C ASP A 19 -7.43 -3.46 8.93
N GLY A 20 -8.07 -4.12 8.01
CA GLY A 20 -8.95 -3.44 7.07
C GLY A 20 -8.25 -2.83 5.87
N TYR A 21 -6.97 -3.12 5.70
CA TYR A 21 -6.23 -2.54 4.59
C TYR A 21 -6.85 -2.95 3.24
N GLU A 22 -7.12 -4.23 3.07
CA GLU A 22 -7.67 -4.70 1.83
C GLU A 22 -9.07 -4.14 1.60
N ASN A 23 -9.85 -4.06 2.66
CA ASN A 23 -11.17 -3.45 2.54
C ASN A 23 -11.06 -2.00 2.13
N LYS A 24 -10.04 -1.31 2.65
CA LYS A 24 -9.87 0.09 2.29
C LYS A 24 -9.56 0.24 0.81
N ILE A 25 -8.77 -0.68 0.25
CA ILE A 25 -8.49 -0.63 -1.17
C ILE A 25 -9.80 -0.77 -1.95
N SER A 26 -10.64 -1.70 -1.54
CA SER A 26 -11.86 -1.93 -2.28
C SER A 26 -12.87 -0.79 -2.11
N GLU A 27 -12.81 -0.09 -0.99
CA GLU A 27 -13.75 0.99 -0.75
C GLU A 27 -13.27 2.34 -1.25
N SER A 28 -11.97 2.49 -1.44
CA SER A 28 -11.43 3.77 -1.86
C SER A 28 -11.64 4.00 -3.34
N GLU A 29 -11.84 5.23 -3.70
CA GLU A 29 -12.00 5.56 -5.09
C GLU A 29 -10.69 5.93 -5.75
N SER A 30 -9.64 6.12 -4.97
CA SER A 30 -8.36 6.47 -5.53
C SER A 30 -7.25 5.93 -4.64
N ILE A 31 -6.07 5.81 -5.23
CA ILE A 31 -4.90 5.34 -4.50
C ILE A 31 -4.59 6.30 -3.35
N ALA A 32 -4.81 7.58 -3.57
CA ALA A 32 -4.50 8.57 -2.55
C ALA A 32 -5.26 8.32 -1.26
N GLU A 33 -6.50 7.90 -1.35
CA GLU A 33 -7.29 7.63 -0.15
C GLU A 33 -6.69 6.48 0.64
N THR A 34 -6.28 5.44 -0.05
CA THR A 34 -5.68 4.30 0.62
C THR A 34 -4.33 4.68 1.21
N VAL A 35 -3.55 5.48 0.48
CA VAL A 35 -2.25 5.90 0.98
C VAL A 35 -2.42 6.71 2.27
N GLU A 36 -3.37 7.61 2.30
CA GLU A 36 -3.62 8.40 3.49
C GLU A 36 -4.03 7.53 4.66
N PHE A 37 -4.83 6.53 4.39
CA PHE A 37 -5.26 5.60 5.43
C PHE A 37 -4.03 4.90 6.04
N VAL A 38 -3.13 4.43 5.18
CA VAL A 38 -1.95 3.72 5.64
C VAL A 38 -1.03 4.67 6.42
N ILE A 39 -0.84 5.88 5.90
CA ILE A 39 0.01 6.85 6.56
C ILE A 39 -0.55 7.17 7.95
N ASP A 40 -1.86 7.28 8.05
CA ASP A 40 -2.48 7.57 9.33
C ASP A 40 -2.25 6.43 10.32
N LYS A 41 -2.24 5.20 9.83
CA LYS A 41 -2.05 4.06 10.71
C LYS A 41 -0.59 3.87 11.12
N LEU A 42 0.33 4.06 10.20
CA LEU A 42 1.74 3.81 10.46
C LEU A 42 2.48 5.04 10.96
N LYS A 43 1.98 6.21 10.63
CA LYS A 43 2.55 7.48 11.07
C LYS A 43 4.04 7.57 10.83
N PRO A 44 4.45 7.52 9.56
CA PRO A 44 5.87 7.61 9.24
C PRO A 44 6.42 8.98 9.63
N LYS A 45 7.67 8.99 10.03
CA LYS A 45 8.30 10.23 10.46
C LYS A 45 8.89 11.02 9.32
N TYR A 46 9.38 10.36 8.30
CA TYR A 46 10.12 11.04 7.25
C TYR A 46 9.39 11.01 5.93
N GLU A 47 9.70 12.00 5.12
CA GLU A 47 9.07 12.12 3.82
C GLU A 47 9.36 10.92 2.94
N PHE A 48 10.59 10.42 2.97
CA PHE A 48 10.91 9.31 2.09
C PHE A 48 10.16 8.05 2.51
N GLU A 49 9.76 7.96 3.75
CA GLU A 49 8.95 6.82 4.19
C GLU A 49 7.56 6.91 3.59
N LYS A 50 7.03 8.13 3.48
CA LYS A 50 5.74 8.30 2.86
C LYS A 50 5.78 7.93 1.39
N VAL A 51 6.89 8.27 0.71
CA VAL A 51 7.05 7.90 -0.68
C VAL A 51 7.09 6.39 -0.84
N ASN A 52 7.79 5.71 0.06
CA ASN A 52 7.85 4.25 0.01
C ASN A 52 6.47 3.64 0.21
N ILE A 53 5.71 4.17 1.16
CA ILE A 53 4.36 3.70 1.41
C ILE A 53 3.51 3.90 0.16
N HIS A 54 3.64 5.06 -0.46
CA HIS A 54 2.87 5.36 -1.66
C HIS A 54 3.18 4.34 -2.76
N ASP A 55 4.46 4.03 -2.94
CA ASP A 55 4.85 3.08 -3.97
C ASP A 55 4.29 1.69 -3.69
N ILE A 56 4.38 1.26 -2.45
CA ILE A 56 3.89 -0.06 -2.08
C ILE A 56 2.38 -0.14 -2.23
N VAL A 57 1.69 0.87 -1.77
CA VAL A 57 0.24 0.89 -1.85
C VAL A 57 -0.22 0.95 -3.30
N SER A 58 0.49 1.73 -4.12
CA SER A 58 0.13 1.82 -5.53
C SER A 58 0.23 0.45 -6.20
N GLU A 59 1.28 -0.29 -5.89
CA GLU A 59 1.46 -1.59 -6.48
C GLU A 59 0.35 -2.53 -6.01
N ASP A 60 0.06 -2.52 -4.73
CA ASP A 60 -1.00 -3.38 -4.18
C ASP A 60 -2.35 -3.00 -4.77
N TRP A 61 -2.60 -1.70 -4.91
CA TRP A 61 -3.86 -1.23 -5.48
C TRP A 61 -4.02 -1.75 -6.91
N ASN A 62 -2.97 -1.62 -7.70
CA ASN A 62 -3.04 -2.06 -9.09
C ASN A 62 -3.24 -3.57 -9.18
N LEU A 63 -2.55 -4.33 -8.33
CA LEU A 63 -2.70 -5.77 -8.35
C LEU A 63 -4.09 -6.19 -7.92
N TYR A 64 -4.63 -5.52 -6.90
CA TYR A 64 -5.95 -5.85 -6.42
C TYR A 64 -7.00 -5.64 -7.51
N TRP A 65 -6.96 -4.48 -8.13
CA TRP A 65 -7.96 -4.16 -9.14
C TRP A 65 -7.74 -4.94 -10.42
N GLU A 66 -6.50 -5.29 -10.71
CA GLU A 66 -6.23 -6.11 -11.87
C GLU A 66 -6.88 -7.48 -11.69
N LYS A 67 -6.78 -8.04 -10.50
CA LYS A 67 -7.41 -9.31 -10.26
C LYS A 67 -8.92 -9.25 -10.32
N HIS A 68 -9.48 -8.18 -9.78
CA HIS A 68 -10.92 -8.09 -9.71
C HIS A 68 -11.56 -7.53 -10.97
N ASN A 69 -10.75 -7.06 -11.90
CA ASN A 69 -11.29 -6.48 -13.09
C ASN A 69 -11.02 -7.31 -14.24
N VAL A 70 -10.74 -8.52 -13.99
CA VAL A 70 -10.39 -9.33 -15.07
C VAL A 70 -11.41 -9.52 -16.03
N ARG A 71 -12.59 -9.31 -15.82
CA ARG A 71 -13.48 -9.52 -16.76
C ARG A 71 -13.50 -8.55 -17.58
N GLY A 72 -13.14 -7.77 -17.36
CA GLY A 72 -13.05 -6.85 -18.15
C GLY A 72 -13.25 -6.79 -19.35
N CYS A 73 -13.22 -6.69 -19.58
CA CYS A 73 -13.32 -6.52 -20.47
C CYS A 73 -13.09 -6.13 -20.87
#